data_85d8767d0874137f0ed78f523dac96fa
#
_entry.id   85d8767d0874137f0ed78f523dac96fa
#
_cell.length_a   1.000
_cell.length_b   1.000
_cell.length_c   1.000
_cell.angle_alpha   90.00
_cell.angle_beta   90.00
_cell.angle_gamma   90.00
#
_symmetry.space_group_name_H-M   'P 1'
#
loop_
_entity.id
_entity.type
_entity.pdbx_description
1 polymer ?
#
loop_
_entity_poly.entity_id
_entity_poly.type
_entity_poly.pdbx_seq_one_letter_code
_entity_poly.pdbx_strand_id
1 'polypeptide(L)'
;MSGTYGQLVLDAHTALFDRGDTGVLDTAFSENFIEHSPLVAGDRDGLRTMVEGAGDAVGYTNARVLADGDLVALHGRFTGLDETDLVGFDIYRVADGKLVEHWDSLVPVAAPNPSGRTQLDGPVKVDSSVDSEASRATVTEFFTRTLIDRDYDGFRRYTRDGVFLQHSPDIADGVDAVIGYLEDLKAKGQGLVYDRIHRTVADGQFILTHSEGSVAGVRHSYAELWHLSDGVLTEMWDAVTEVPADAEALHDHGIF
;
A
#
# COMPACT_ATOMS: atom_id res chain seq x y z
N MET A 1 7.04 -5.04 21.24
CA MET A 1 5.69 -4.45 21.18
C MET A 1 5.16 -4.39 19.74
N SER A 2 6.01 -4.14 18.75
CA SER A 2 5.62 -4.08 17.30
C SER A 2 4.92 -5.36 16.81
N GLY A 3 5.48 -6.55 17.04
CA GLY A 3 4.85 -7.82 16.62
C GLY A 3 3.47 -8.12 17.23
N THR A 4 3.13 -7.47 18.36
CA THR A 4 1.82 -7.63 19.01
C THR A 4 0.73 -6.88 18.25
N TYR A 5 1.04 -5.68 17.71
CA TYR A 5 0.08 -4.91 16.92
C TYR A 5 -0.13 -5.50 15.53
N GLY A 6 0.93 -6.03 14.90
CA GLY A 6 0.80 -6.74 13.63
C GLY A 6 -0.21 -7.87 13.69
N GLN A 7 -0.12 -8.73 14.73
CA GLN A 7 -1.09 -9.82 14.93
C GLN A 7 -2.49 -9.32 15.27
N LEU A 8 -2.61 -8.30 16.14
CA LEU A 8 -3.90 -7.69 16.48
C LEU A 8 -4.65 -7.19 15.23
N VAL A 9 -3.95 -6.44 14.38
CA VAL A 9 -4.54 -5.88 13.15
C VAL A 9 -4.89 -6.98 12.17
N LEU A 10 -3.98 -7.95 11.94
CA LEU A 10 -4.27 -9.08 11.05
C LEU A 10 -5.48 -9.89 11.51
N ASP A 11 -5.60 -10.17 12.82
CA ASP A 11 -6.73 -10.92 13.37
C ASP A 11 -8.05 -10.17 13.20
N ALA A 12 -8.05 -8.85 13.48
CA ALA A 12 -9.23 -8.01 13.34
C ALA A 12 -9.64 -7.85 11.87
N HIS A 13 -8.68 -7.60 10.98
CA HIS A 13 -8.90 -7.47 9.55
C HIS A 13 -9.44 -8.78 8.94
N THR A 14 -8.82 -9.91 9.28
CA THR A 14 -9.28 -11.25 8.83
C THR A 14 -10.68 -11.58 9.40
N ALA A 15 -10.96 -11.20 10.65
CA ALA A 15 -12.31 -11.38 11.21
C ALA A 15 -13.35 -10.63 10.38
N LEU A 16 -13.05 -9.38 10.06
CA LEU A 16 -13.97 -8.50 9.33
C LEU A 16 -14.15 -8.95 7.86
N PHE A 17 -13.04 -9.11 7.12
CA PHE A 17 -13.09 -9.26 5.66
C PHE A 17 -13.01 -10.70 5.15
N ASP A 18 -12.51 -11.67 5.94
CA ASP A 18 -12.49 -13.07 5.50
C ASP A 18 -13.64 -13.89 6.11
N ARG A 19 -14.11 -13.50 7.32
CA ARG A 19 -15.19 -14.20 8.02
C ARG A 19 -16.51 -13.43 8.08
N GLY A 20 -16.56 -12.18 7.61
CA GLY A 20 -17.73 -11.33 7.68
C GLY A 20 -18.17 -11.00 9.13
N ASP A 21 -17.27 -11.16 10.12
CA ASP A 21 -17.57 -10.94 11.53
C ASP A 21 -17.56 -9.44 11.85
N THR A 22 -18.68 -8.76 11.63
CA THR A 22 -18.82 -7.33 11.96
C THR A 22 -18.83 -7.04 13.47
N GLY A 23 -18.96 -8.06 14.34
CA GLY A 23 -18.81 -7.92 15.80
C GLY A 23 -17.40 -7.52 16.23
N VAL A 24 -16.38 -7.77 15.38
CA VAL A 24 -15.00 -7.33 15.63
C VAL A 24 -14.88 -5.80 15.68
N LEU A 25 -15.75 -5.07 14.97
CA LEU A 25 -15.79 -3.61 14.98
C LEU A 25 -16.08 -3.06 16.39
N ASP A 26 -16.86 -3.74 17.20
CA ASP A 26 -17.19 -3.31 18.56
C ASP A 26 -16.08 -3.70 19.57
N THR A 27 -15.28 -4.70 19.25
CA THR A 27 -14.29 -5.26 20.18
C THR A 27 -12.85 -4.82 19.89
N ALA A 28 -12.45 -4.68 18.62
CA ALA A 28 -11.09 -4.34 18.21
C ALA A 28 -10.92 -2.89 17.73
N PHE A 29 -11.99 -2.25 17.21
CA PHE A 29 -11.93 -0.88 16.72
C PHE A 29 -12.34 0.13 17.80
N SER A 30 -11.80 1.35 17.71
CA SER A 30 -12.16 2.47 18.58
C SER A 30 -13.59 2.94 18.29
N GLU A 31 -14.29 3.48 19.30
CA GLU A 31 -15.58 4.15 19.09
C GLU A 31 -15.45 5.40 18.20
N ASN A 32 -14.26 6.04 18.21
CA ASN A 32 -13.93 7.19 17.39
C ASN A 32 -12.99 6.79 16.24
N PHE A 33 -13.21 5.61 15.66
CA PHE A 33 -12.41 5.14 14.52
C PHE A 33 -12.64 6.04 13.30
N ILE A 34 -11.55 6.38 12.62
CA ILE A 34 -11.55 7.21 11.42
C ILE A 34 -11.19 6.34 10.21
N GLU A 35 -12.06 6.35 9.22
CA GLU A 35 -11.86 5.67 7.95
C GLU A 35 -11.48 6.67 6.87
N HIS A 36 -10.42 6.39 6.11
CA HIS A 36 -9.95 7.20 4.99
C HIS A 36 -10.13 6.53 3.63
N SER A 37 -10.64 5.29 3.60
CA SER A 37 -10.95 4.62 2.34
C SER A 37 -12.00 5.41 1.54
N PRO A 38 -11.75 5.68 0.26
CA PRO A 38 -12.75 6.33 -0.59
C PRO A 38 -13.99 5.46 -0.84
N LEU A 39 -13.93 4.16 -0.52
CA LEU A 39 -14.98 3.19 -0.74
C LEU A 39 -15.98 3.09 0.43
N VAL A 40 -15.69 3.72 1.56
CA VAL A 40 -16.40 3.54 2.83
C VAL A 40 -16.88 4.87 3.38
N ALA A 41 -18.04 4.91 4.00
CA ALA A 41 -18.50 6.08 4.77
C ALA A 41 -17.68 6.16 6.08
N GLY A 42 -16.83 7.04 6.22
CA GLY A 42 -15.83 7.52 7.18
C GLY A 42 -15.70 6.95 8.61
N ASP A 43 -16.38 5.87 9.00
CA ASP A 43 -16.37 5.30 10.36
C ASP A 43 -16.63 3.79 10.40
N ARG A 44 -16.76 3.23 11.63
CA ARG A 44 -17.07 1.79 11.85
C ARG A 44 -18.39 1.35 11.25
N ASP A 45 -19.40 2.21 11.26
CA ASP A 45 -20.74 1.86 10.75
C ASP A 45 -20.72 1.82 9.22
N GLY A 46 -19.87 2.63 8.59
CA GLY A 46 -19.57 2.54 7.17
C GLY A 46 -18.94 1.19 6.80
N LEU A 47 -17.91 0.76 7.53
CA LEU A 47 -17.29 -0.57 7.36
C LEU A 47 -18.31 -1.70 7.56
N ARG A 48 -19.13 -1.62 8.62
CA ARG A 48 -20.20 -2.58 8.89
C ARG A 48 -21.16 -2.69 7.71
N THR A 49 -21.62 -1.56 7.22
CA THR A 49 -22.57 -1.49 6.11
C THR A 49 -21.97 -2.11 4.84
N MET A 50 -20.69 -1.83 4.56
CA MET A 50 -19.99 -2.37 3.40
C MET A 50 -19.88 -3.90 3.49
N VAL A 51 -19.39 -4.44 4.62
CA VAL A 51 -19.18 -5.89 4.80
C VAL A 51 -20.52 -6.64 4.82
N GLU A 52 -21.52 -6.13 5.51
CA GLU A 52 -22.86 -6.74 5.52
C GLU A 52 -23.53 -6.68 4.15
N GLY A 53 -23.29 -5.63 3.37
CA GLY A 53 -23.77 -5.49 2.01
C GLY A 53 -23.13 -6.48 1.02
N ALA A 54 -21.85 -6.80 1.19
CA ALA A 54 -21.15 -7.79 0.39
C ALA A 54 -21.51 -9.24 0.79
N GLY A 55 -21.95 -9.47 2.03
CA GLY A 55 -22.38 -10.77 2.54
C GLY A 55 -21.29 -11.83 2.47
N ASP A 56 -21.69 -13.08 2.20
CA ASP A 56 -20.77 -14.25 2.15
C ASP A 56 -19.79 -14.22 0.95
N ALA A 57 -19.86 -13.21 0.09
CA ALA A 57 -18.97 -13.10 -1.06
C ALA A 57 -17.60 -12.52 -0.68
N VAL A 58 -17.53 -11.75 0.43
CA VAL A 58 -16.29 -11.13 0.86
C VAL A 58 -15.31 -12.16 1.39
N GLY A 59 -14.05 -12.02 0.98
CA GLY A 59 -12.95 -12.84 1.46
C GLY A 59 -11.64 -12.05 1.40
N TYR A 60 -10.68 -12.42 2.26
CA TYR A 60 -9.37 -11.80 2.33
C TYR A 60 -8.25 -12.83 2.43
N THR A 61 -7.19 -12.62 1.67
CA THR A 61 -5.97 -13.42 1.76
C THR A 61 -4.77 -12.50 1.97
N ASN A 62 -4.14 -12.62 3.15
CA ASN A 62 -2.97 -11.82 3.48
C ASN A 62 -1.69 -12.39 2.85
N ALA A 63 -0.84 -11.55 2.30
CA ALA A 63 0.49 -11.89 1.82
C ALA A 63 1.58 -11.40 2.79
N ARG A 64 1.49 -10.14 3.26
CA ARG A 64 2.51 -9.52 4.12
C ARG A 64 1.88 -8.71 5.24
N VAL A 65 2.56 -8.70 6.40
CA VAL A 65 2.25 -7.82 7.53
C VAL A 65 3.52 -7.08 7.90
N LEU A 66 3.45 -5.76 7.98
CA LEU A 66 4.52 -4.89 8.45
C LEU A 66 4.05 -4.17 9.71
N ALA A 67 4.90 -4.06 10.73
CA ALA A 67 4.55 -3.42 11.99
C ALA A 67 5.63 -2.43 12.43
N ASP A 68 5.27 -1.17 12.58
CA ASP A 68 6.16 -0.05 12.81
C ASP A 68 5.56 0.92 13.84
N GLY A 69 5.99 0.80 15.09
CA GLY A 69 5.45 1.62 16.17
C GLY A 69 3.95 1.41 16.38
N ASP A 70 3.17 2.44 16.09
CA ASP A 70 1.70 2.44 16.16
C ASP A 70 1.03 2.14 14.79
N LEU A 71 1.81 2.04 13.73
CA LEU A 71 1.32 1.71 12.38
C LEU A 71 1.52 0.24 12.06
N VAL A 72 0.52 -0.34 11.40
CA VAL A 72 0.58 -1.68 10.82
C VAL A 72 0.08 -1.62 9.38
N ALA A 73 0.83 -2.20 8.46
CA ALA A 73 0.40 -2.34 7.08
C ALA A 73 0.17 -3.81 6.73
N LEU A 74 -0.89 -4.06 5.99
CA LEU A 74 -1.20 -5.34 5.38
C LEU A 74 -1.07 -5.22 3.86
N HIS A 75 -0.58 -6.26 3.20
CA HIS A 75 -0.61 -6.40 1.76
C HIS A 75 -1.35 -7.69 1.44
N GLY A 76 -2.46 -7.60 0.71
CA GLY A 76 -3.33 -8.74 0.49
C GLY A 76 -4.26 -8.61 -0.70
N ARG A 77 -5.14 -9.60 -0.83
CA ARG A 77 -6.15 -9.70 -1.88
C ARG A 77 -7.52 -9.85 -1.26
N PHE A 78 -8.45 -9.08 -1.77
CA PHE A 78 -9.88 -9.16 -1.46
C PHE A 78 -10.64 -9.84 -2.60
N THR A 79 -11.67 -10.59 -2.24
CA THR A 79 -12.70 -11.11 -3.15
C THR A 79 -14.06 -10.57 -2.70
N GLY A 80 -14.96 -10.36 -3.65
CA GLY A 80 -16.35 -9.99 -3.37
C GLY A 80 -16.62 -8.58 -2.87
N LEU A 81 -15.62 -7.69 -2.86
CA LEU A 81 -15.81 -6.26 -2.58
C LEU A 81 -16.16 -5.44 -3.81
N ASP A 82 -15.79 -5.91 -4.99
CA ASP A 82 -16.04 -5.28 -6.28
C ASP A 82 -16.38 -6.36 -7.31
N GLU A 83 -16.69 -5.96 -8.55
CA GLU A 83 -16.93 -6.86 -9.69
C GLU A 83 -15.73 -7.75 -9.97
N THR A 84 -14.51 -7.27 -9.67
CA THR A 84 -13.25 -8.01 -9.77
C THR A 84 -12.56 -8.07 -8.42
N ASP A 85 -11.73 -9.08 -8.21
CA ASP A 85 -10.88 -9.16 -7.03
C ASP A 85 -9.95 -7.94 -6.96
N LEU A 86 -9.72 -7.43 -5.76
CA LEU A 86 -8.84 -6.31 -5.49
C LEU A 86 -7.55 -6.78 -4.80
N VAL A 87 -6.47 -6.07 -5.03
CA VAL A 87 -5.18 -6.27 -4.38
C VAL A 87 -4.60 -4.92 -3.98
N GLY A 88 -3.91 -4.86 -2.86
CA GLY A 88 -3.25 -3.63 -2.43
C GLY A 88 -2.92 -3.63 -0.94
N PHE A 89 -2.96 -2.45 -0.38
CA PHE A 89 -2.45 -2.18 0.96
C PHE A 89 -3.52 -1.55 1.85
N ASP A 90 -3.59 -2.07 3.09
CA ASP A 90 -4.33 -1.49 4.19
C ASP A 90 -3.33 -1.01 5.24
N ILE A 91 -3.49 0.21 5.74
CA ILE A 91 -2.65 0.78 6.79
C ILE A 91 -3.55 1.11 7.98
N TYR A 92 -3.21 0.60 9.14
CA TYR A 92 -3.93 0.86 10.39
C TYR A 92 -3.05 1.60 11.38
N ARG A 93 -3.64 2.53 12.12
CA ARG A 93 -3.07 3.06 13.36
C ARG A 93 -3.68 2.36 14.55
N VAL A 94 -2.85 2.00 15.52
CA VAL A 94 -3.26 1.35 16.76
C VAL A 94 -2.93 2.26 17.93
N ALA A 95 -3.91 2.53 18.79
CA ALA A 95 -3.73 3.22 20.06
C ALA A 95 -4.49 2.49 21.16
N ASP A 96 -3.88 2.33 22.33
CA ASP A 96 -4.47 1.67 23.50
C ASP A 96 -5.05 0.28 23.20
N GLY A 97 -4.41 -0.46 22.25
CA GLY A 97 -4.85 -1.79 21.85
C GLY A 97 -6.11 -1.82 20.99
N LYS A 98 -6.47 -0.70 20.37
CA LYS A 98 -7.59 -0.54 19.43
C LYS A 98 -7.11 0.01 18.10
N LEU A 99 -7.75 -0.41 17.01
CA LEU A 99 -7.62 0.22 15.71
C LEU A 99 -8.36 1.56 15.76
N VAL A 100 -7.63 2.65 15.50
CA VAL A 100 -8.17 4.01 15.63
C VAL A 100 -8.31 4.74 14.31
N GLU A 101 -7.57 4.29 13.28
CA GLU A 101 -7.53 4.96 11.97
C GLU A 101 -7.13 3.95 10.89
N HIS A 102 -7.65 4.11 9.68
CA HIS A 102 -7.39 3.23 8.54
C HIS A 102 -7.27 4.00 7.23
N TRP A 103 -6.35 3.58 6.39
CA TRP A 103 -6.17 4.00 5.00
C TRP A 103 -6.01 2.77 4.13
N ASP A 104 -6.49 2.82 2.92
CA ASP A 104 -6.26 1.78 1.93
C ASP A 104 -5.81 2.35 0.56
N SER A 105 -5.27 1.46 -0.24
CA SER A 105 -5.06 1.65 -1.68
C SER A 105 -5.23 0.30 -2.35
N LEU A 106 -6.35 0.12 -3.01
CA LEU A 106 -6.76 -1.15 -3.62
C LEU A 106 -6.94 -0.97 -5.13
N VAL A 107 -6.40 -1.90 -5.90
CA VAL A 107 -6.51 -1.92 -7.37
C VAL A 107 -7.00 -3.28 -7.85
N PRO A 108 -7.63 -3.38 -9.03
CA PRO A 108 -8.02 -4.66 -9.60
C PRO A 108 -6.82 -5.62 -9.74
N VAL A 109 -7.05 -6.90 -9.46
CA VAL A 109 -6.05 -7.95 -9.75
C VAL A 109 -5.84 -8.04 -11.25
N ALA A 110 -4.59 -7.88 -11.68
CA ALA A 110 -4.20 -7.94 -13.07
C ALA A 110 -3.53 -9.27 -13.45
N ALA A 111 -3.41 -9.52 -14.74
CA ALA A 111 -2.56 -10.59 -15.26
C ALA A 111 -1.09 -10.32 -14.87
N PRO A 112 -0.24 -11.37 -14.85
CA PRO A 112 1.19 -11.19 -14.61
C PRO A 112 1.80 -10.16 -15.55
N ASN A 113 2.75 -9.36 -15.02
CA ASN A 113 3.45 -8.32 -15.77
C ASN A 113 4.33 -8.91 -16.90
N PRO A 114 4.99 -8.07 -17.73
CA PRO A 114 5.82 -8.55 -18.83
C PRO A 114 6.97 -9.49 -18.42
N SER A 115 7.37 -9.49 -17.14
CA SER A 115 8.37 -10.41 -16.57
C SER A 115 7.77 -11.65 -15.92
N GLY A 116 6.43 -11.82 -15.99
CA GLY A 116 5.71 -12.98 -15.45
C GLY A 116 5.45 -12.92 -13.94
N ARG A 117 5.59 -11.75 -13.31
CA ARG A 117 5.33 -11.55 -11.87
C ARG A 117 3.90 -11.10 -11.62
N THR A 118 3.36 -11.55 -10.49
CA THR A 118 2.05 -11.09 -10.00
C THR A 118 2.22 -9.99 -8.95
N GLN A 119 1.12 -9.30 -8.64
CA GLN A 119 1.07 -8.24 -7.65
C GLN A 119 1.31 -8.72 -6.19
N LEU A 120 1.36 -10.04 -5.92
CA LEU A 120 1.49 -10.59 -4.57
C LEU A 120 2.69 -11.53 -4.37
N ASP A 121 3.31 -12.06 -5.43
CA ASP A 121 4.46 -12.96 -5.27
C ASP A 121 5.71 -12.24 -4.72
N GLY A 122 6.83 -12.95 -4.59
CA GLY A 122 8.06 -12.44 -4.00
C GLY A 122 8.19 -12.69 -2.49
N PRO A 123 9.22 -12.13 -1.81
CA PRO A 123 9.50 -12.36 -0.41
C PRO A 123 8.38 -11.81 0.50
N VAL A 124 8.06 -12.57 1.56
CA VAL A 124 7.00 -12.21 2.52
C VAL A 124 7.50 -12.07 3.95
N LYS A 125 8.67 -12.65 4.26
CA LYS A 125 9.17 -12.72 5.62
C LYS A 125 10.00 -11.50 5.96
N VAL A 126 9.62 -10.80 7.03
CA VAL A 126 10.43 -9.74 7.63
C VAL A 126 11.65 -10.33 8.32
N ASP A 127 12.81 -9.74 8.08
CA ASP A 127 14.05 -10.01 8.81
C ASP A 127 14.25 -8.93 9.88
N SER A 128 13.94 -9.30 11.12
CA SER A 128 14.06 -8.39 12.27
C SER A 128 15.52 -8.04 12.65
N SER A 129 16.51 -8.63 11.99
CA SER A 129 17.92 -8.27 12.17
C SER A 129 18.34 -7.08 11.29
N VAL A 130 17.53 -6.73 10.30
CA VAL A 130 17.73 -5.55 9.44
C VAL A 130 17.26 -4.30 10.17
N ASP A 131 18.06 -3.24 10.12
CA ASP A 131 17.71 -1.93 10.69
C ASP A 131 16.63 -1.24 9.84
N SER A 132 15.41 -1.21 10.36
CA SER A 132 14.24 -0.60 9.70
C SER A 132 14.44 0.90 9.43
N GLU A 133 15.12 1.62 10.33
CA GLU A 133 15.36 3.06 10.15
C GLU A 133 16.40 3.34 9.06
N ALA A 134 17.43 2.50 8.94
CA ALA A 134 18.36 2.59 7.83
C ALA A 134 17.67 2.29 6.49
N SER A 135 16.81 1.28 6.43
CA SER A 135 15.99 0.96 5.26
C SER A 135 15.04 2.12 4.90
N ARG A 136 14.35 2.70 5.89
CA ARG A 136 13.48 3.88 5.74
C ARG A 136 14.25 5.06 5.16
N ALA A 137 15.43 5.36 5.70
CA ALA A 137 16.25 6.47 5.23
C ALA A 137 16.64 6.29 3.76
N THR A 138 17.06 5.07 3.36
CA THR A 138 17.40 4.76 1.97
C THR A 138 16.20 4.96 1.03
N VAL A 139 15.02 4.43 1.38
CA VAL A 139 13.81 4.57 0.56
C VAL A 139 13.36 6.03 0.48
N THR A 140 13.37 6.76 1.61
CA THR A 140 12.95 8.16 1.62
C THR A 140 13.90 9.05 0.79
N GLU A 141 15.21 8.80 0.86
CA GLU A 141 16.18 9.51 0.02
C GLU A 141 15.97 9.19 -1.47
N PHE A 142 15.84 7.90 -1.81
CA PHE A 142 15.52 7.45 -3.16
C PHE A 142 14.25 8.11 -3.68
N PHE A 143 13.18 8.04 -2.91
CA PHE A 143 11.87 8.58 -3.28
C PHE A 143 11.94 10.08 -3.57
N THR A 144 12.59 10.83 -2.69
CA THR A 144 12.74 12.28 -2.86
C THR A 144 13.53 12.61 -4.11
N ARG A 145 14.72 12.03 -4.27
CA ARG A 145 15.64 12.38 -5.35
C ARG A 145 15.19 11.83 -6.70
N THR A 146 14.69 10.59 -6.72
CA THR A 146 14.40 9.92 -7.98
C THR A 146 12.97 10.18 -8.45
N LEU A 147 11.98 10.16 -7.54
CA LEU A 147 10.58 10.28 -7.92
C LEU A 147 10.08 11.74 -7.83
N ILE A 148 10.28 12.42 -6.68
CA ILE A 148 9.82 13.81 -6.50
C ILE A 148 10.66 14.77 -7.36
N ASP A 149 12.00 14.72 -7.23
CA ASP A 149 12.93 15.58 -8.01
C ASP A 149 13.08 15.13 -9.47
N ARG A 150 12.58 13.93 -9.81
CA ARG A 150 12.59 13.33 -11.17
C ARG A 150 13.99 13.08 -11.75
N ASP A 151 14.98 12.78 -10.88
CA ASP A 151 16.29 12.27 -11.30
C ASP A 151 16.20 10.76 -11.57
N TYR A 152 15.47 10.37 -12.63
CA TYR A 152 15.23 8.95 -12.94
C TYR A 152 16.52 8.18 -13.21
N ASP A 153 17.53 8.82 -13.82
CA ASP A 153 18.86 8.21 -14.01
C ASP A 153 19.54 7.90 -12.68
N GLY A 154 19.21 8.67 -11.64
CA GLY A 154 19.67 8.46 -10.28
C GLY A 154 19.20 7.13 -9.66
N PHE A 155 18.14 6.49 -10.17
CA PHE A 155 17.65 5.21 -9.68
C PHE A 155 18.76 4.14 -9.61
N ARG A 156 19.66 4.12 -10.59
CA ARG A 156 20.76 3.16 -10.63
C ARG A 156 21.70 3.19 -9.42
N ARG A 157 21.74 4.32 -8.67
CA ARG A 157 22.55 4.45 -7.46
C ARG A 157 22.00 3.66 -6.28
N TYR A 158 20.71 3.36 -6.29
CA TYR A 158 20.00 2.67 -5.22
C TYR A 158 19.80 1.18 -5.47
N THR A 159 20.31 0.66 -6.60
CA THR A 159 20.23 -0.75 -6.99
C THR A 159 21.62 -1.32 -7.25
N ARG A 160 21.73 -2.65 -7.26
CA ARG A 160 22.98 -3.34 -7.63
C ARG A 160 22.88 -3.78 -9.08
N ASP A 161 23.78 -3.27 -9.93
CA ASP A 161 23.90 -3.64 -11.36
C ASP A 161 22.58 -3.48 -12.15
N GLY A 162 21.71 -2.56 -11.73
CA GLY A 162 20.42 -2.31 -12.38
C GLY A 162 19.38 -3.44 -12.18
N VAL A 163 19.66 -4.40 -11.29
CA VAL A 163 18.71 -5.47 -10.95
C VAL A 163 17.61 -4.88 -10.06
N PHE A 164 16.37 -4.97 -10.51
CA PHE A 164 15.20 -4.52 -9.80
C PHE A 164 13.98 -5.31 -10.25
N LEU A 165 13.28 -5.96 -9.33
CA LEU A 165 12.11 -6.78 -9.64
C LEU A 165 10.85 -5.93 -9.49
N GLN A 166 9.96 -6.04 -10.45
CA GLN A 166 8.78 -5.19 -10.53
C GLN A 166 7.51 -6.04 -10.45
N HIS A 167 6.56 -5.62 -9.61
CA HIS A 167 5.26 -6.26 -9.46
C HIS A 167 4.10 -5.39 -9.95
N SER A 168 4.37 -4.17 -10.41
CA SER A 168 3.39 -3.37 -11.15
C SER A 168 2.98 -4.10 -12.45
N PRO A 169 1.69 -4.15 -12.79
CA PRO A 169 1.21 -4.93 -13.93
C PRO A 169 1.81 -4.54 -15.29
N ASP A 170 2.19 -3.28 -15.45
CA ASP A 170 2.59 -2.72 -16.73
C ASP A 170 4.11 -2.63 -16.93
N ILE A 171 4.90 -2.96 -15.90
CA ILE A 171 6.34 -2.69 -15.90
C ILE A 171 7.13 -4.01 -15.84
N ALA A 172 8.11 -4.15 -16.73
CA ALA A 172 9.05 -5.28 -16.68
C ALA A 172 10.13 -5.08 -15.60
N ASP A 173 10.82 -6.17 -15.23
CA ASP A 173 11.99 -6.13 -14.35
C ASP A 173 13.13 -5.28 -14.92
N GLY A 174 13.89 -4.69 -14.03
CA GLY A 174 15.10 -3.91 -14.33
C GLY A 174 14.88 -2.41 -14.27
N VAL A 175 15.90 -1.70 -13.77
CA VAL A 175 15.86 -0.23 -13.63
C VAL A 175 15.63 0.46 -14.98
N ASP A 176 16.22 -0.08 -16.05
CA ASP A 176 16.07 0.50 -17.40
C ASP A 176 14.62 0.40 -17.90
N ALA A 177 13.92 -0.69 -17.56
CA ALA A 177 12.51 -0.85 -17.92
C ALA A 177 11.64 0.14 -17.15
N VAL A 178 11.90 0.35 -15.85
CA VAL A 178 11.17 1.34 -15.04
C VAL A 178 11.40 2.76 -15.57
N ILE A 179 12.66 3.15 -15.83
CA ILE A 179 12.96 4.47 -16.37
C ILE A 179 12.29 4.67 -17.72
N GLY A 180 12.40 3.68 -18.62
CA GLY A 180 11.78 3.73 -19.94
C GLY A 180 10.27 3.90 -19.87
N TYR A 181 9.61 3.19 -18.94
CA TYR A 181 8.16 3.32 -18.69
C TYR A 181 7.78 4.72 -18.22
N LEU A 182 8.50 5.27 -17.23
CA LEU A 182 8.23 6.63 -16.71
C LEU A 182 8.43 7.70 -17.77
N GLU A 183 9.48 7.59 -18.59
CA GLU A 183 9.73 8.53 -19.69
C GLU A 183 8.71 8.42 -20.81
N ASP A 184 8.25 7.20 -21.13
CA ASP A 184 7.20 6.96 -22.13
C ASP A 184 5.86 7.56 -21.69
N LEU A 185 5.47 7.35 -20.43
CA LEU A 185 4.28 8.00 -19.86
C LEU A 185 4.39 9.52 -19.92
N LYS A 186 5.55 10.08 -19.56
CA LYS A 186 5.79 11.51 -19.63
C LYS A 186 5.66 12.04 -21.06
N ALA A 187 6.23 11.34 -22.04
CA ALA A 187 6.15 11.72 -23.46
C ALA A 187 4.70 11.69 -23.99
N LYS A 188 3.85 10.82 -23.45
CA LYS A 188 2.42 10.71 -23.77
C LYS A 188 1.54 11.72 -23.02
N GLY A 189 2.10 12.55 -22.14
CA GLY A 189 1.35 13.45 -21.27
C GLY A 189 0.61 12.74 -20.13
N GLN A 190 0.96 11.50 -19.85
CA GLN A 190 0.40 10.64 -18.79
C GLN A 190 1.40 10.46 -17.62
N GLY A 191 2.39 11.35 -17.51
CA GLY A 191 3.47 11.23 -16.54
C GLY A 191 2.96 11.18 -15.11
N LEU A 192 3.61 10.31 -14.32
CA LEU A 192 3.44 10.25 -12.89
C LEU A 192 4.13 11.45 -12.24
N VAL A 193 3.46 12.05 -11.29
CA VAL A 193 4.00 13.13 -10.44
C VAL A 193 3.88 12.69 -9.01
N TYR A 194 4.97 12.76 -8.26
CA TYR A 194 5.01 12.53 -6.84
C TYR A 194 5.21 13.86 -6.13
N ASP A 195 4.32 14.21 -5.21
CA ASP A 195 4.38 15.49 -4.50
C ASP A 195 5.01 15.33 -3.11
N ARG A 196 4.55 14.35 -2.34
CA ARG A 196 5.06 14.10 -0.97
C ARG A 196 4.69 12.72 -0.43
N ILE A 197 5.47 12.24 0.52
CA ILE A 197 5.13 11.11 1.38
C ILE A 197 4.31 11.62 2.57
N HIS A 198 3.16 11.01 2.83
CA HIS A 198 2.34 11.29 4.03
C HIS A 198 2.77 10.41 5.20
N ARG A 199 3.05 9.12 4.94
CA ARG A 199 3.50 8.17 5.96
C ARG A 199 4.35 7.07 5.36
N THR A 200 5.12 6.44 6.23
CA THR A 200 5.86 5.22 5.93
C THR A 200 5.60 4.18 6.99
N VAL A 201 5.63 2.90 6.61
CA VAL A 201 5.65 1.76 7.55
C VAL A 201 6.90 0.95 7.25
N ALA A 202 7.81 0.87 8.21
CA ALA A 202 9.12 0.24 8.04
C ALA A 202 9.25 -0.97 8.96
N ASP A 203 9.50 -2.16 8.38
CA ASP A 203 9.72 -3.38 9.15
C ASP A 203 10.83 -4.21 8.50
N GLY A 204 11.99 -4.21 9.13
CA GLY A 204 13.21 -4.80 8.59
C GLY A 204 13.59 -4.22 7.22
N GLN A 205 13.62 -5.08 6.23
CA GLN A 205 13.96 -4.76 4.85
C GLN A 205 12.77 -4.28 4.01
N PHE A 206 11.57 -4.20 4.56
CA PHE A 206 10.37 -3.72 3.87
C PHE A 206 9.98 -2.33 4.31
N ILE A 207 9.70 -1.46 3.35
CA ILE A 207 9.23 -0.10 3.58
C ILE A 207 8.01 0.16 2.70
N LEU A 208 6.86 0.38 3.30
CA LEU A 208 5.71 0.90 2.59
C LEU A 208 5.73 2.42 2.66
N THR A 209 5.61 3.08 1.51
CA THR A 209 5.36 4.52 1.39
C THR A 209 3.91 4.74 0.99
N HIS A 210 3.21 5.63 1.68
CA HIS A 210 1.91 6.16 1.27
C HIS A 210 2.09 7.62 0.91
N SER A 211 1.94 7.94 -0.36
CA SER A 211 2.28 9.24 -0.91
C SER A 211 1.19 9.80 -1.81
N GLU A 212 1.26 11.09 -2.04
CA GLU A 212 0.34 11.87 -2.85
C GLU A 212 1.02 12.35 -4.12
N GLY A 213 0.25 12.43 -5.20
CA GLY A 213 0.70 12.99 -6.44
C GLY A 213 -0.39 13.02 -7.49
N SER A 214 -0.02 12.92 -8.77
CA SER A 214 -0.98 12.90 -9.86
C SER A 214 -0.54 12.02 -11.03
N VAL A 215 -1.52 11.49 -11.77
CA VAL A 215 -1.35 10.83 -13.07
C VAL A 215 -2.09 11.68 -14.10
N ALA A 216 -1.40 12.10 -15.14
CA ALA A 216 -1.98 12.98 -16.17
C ALA A 216 -2.68 14.25 -15.61
N GLY A 217 -2.23 14.74 -14.44
CA GLY A 217 -2.80 15.90 -13.75
C GLY A 217 -4.02 15.60 -12.87
N VAL A 218 -4.48 14.35 -12.80
CA VAL A 218 -5.52 13.91 -11.87
C VAL A 218 -4.88 13.45 -10.57
N ARG A 219 -5.40 13.86 -9.41
CA ARG A 219 -4.86 13.54 -8.08
C ARG A 219 -4.92 12.04 -7.80
N HIS A 220 -3.81 11.47 -7.32
CA HIS A 220 -3.69 10.04 -6.99
C HIS A 220 -3.03 9.82 -5.63
N SER A 221 -3.41 8.73 -5.01
CA SER A 221 -2.72 8.08 -3.90
C SER A 221 -1.82 6.99 -4.46
N TYR A 222 -0.59 6.93 -3.95
CA TYR A 222 0.39 5.89 -4.26
C TYR A 222 0.72 5.15 -2.97
N ALA A 223 0.42 3.86 -2.92
CA ALA A 223 0.93 2.96 -1.90
C ALA A 223 1.97 2.05 -2.55
N GLU A 224 3.23 2.17 -2.14
CA GLU A 224 4.35 1.48 -2.78
C GLU A 224 5.19 0.77 -1.72
N LEU A 225 5.29 -0.55 -1.84
CA LEU A 225 6.11 -1.38 -0.96
C LEU A 225 7.46 -1.65 -1.61
N TRP A 226 8.52 -1.26 -0.93
CA TRP A 226 9.91 -1.41 -1.33
C TRP A 226 10.58 -2.50 -0.51
N HIS A 227 11.34 -3.36 -1.16
CA HIS A 227 12.18 -4.37 -0.52
C HIS A 227 13.65 -4.06 -0.76
N LEU A 228 14.44 -4.16 0.31
CA LEU A 228 15.88 -3.95 0.27
C LEU A 228 16.63 -5.26 0.57
N SER A 229 17.78 -5.42 -0.06
CA SER A 229 18.77 -6.44 0.31
C SER A 229 20.14 -5.78 0.37
N ASP A 230 20.87 -5.99 1.46
CA ASP A 230 22.18 -5.36 1.68
C ASP A 230 22.16 -3.82 1.49
N GLY A 231 21.07 -3.17 1.92
CA GLY A 231 20.91 -1.72 1.87
C GLY A 231 20.61 -1.13 0.48
N VAL A 232 20.33 -1.96 -0.54
CA VAL A 232 19.91 -1.51 -1.88
C VAL A 232 18.51 -2.00 -2.22
N LEU A 233 17.80 -1.23 -3.05
CA LEU A 233 16.48 -1.59 -3.56
C LEU A 233 16.58 -2.78 -4.50
N THR A 234 15.72 -3.76 -4.31
CA THR A 234 15.71 -5.00 -5.10
C THR A 234 14.37 -5.30 -5.73
N GLU A 235 13.26 -4.80 -5.14
CA GLU A 235 11.92 -5.21 -5.54
C GLU A 235 10.87 -4.18 -5.10
N MET A 236 9.74 -4.08 -5.84
CA MET A 236 8.67 -3.13 -5.54
C MET A 236 7.31 -3.66 -5.98
N TRP A 237 6.30 -3.40 -5.16
CA TRP A 237 4.86 -3.59 -5.40
C TRP A 237 4.15 -2.25 -5.24
N ASP A 238 3.11 -2.02 -6.02
CA ASP A 238 2.33 -0.78 -5.95
C ASP A 238 0.82 -1.00 -6.03
N ALA A 239 0.10 -0.02 -5.50
CA ALA A 239 -1.29 0.25 -5.78
C ALA A 239 -1.45 1.76 -5.95
N VAL A 240 -1.81 2.18 -7.16
CA VAL A 240 -1.98 3.58 -7.55
C VAL A 240 -3.46 3.82 -7.81
N THR A 241 -4.08 4.66 -6.98
CA THR A 241 -5.54 4.89 -7.00
C THR A 241 -5.87 6.36 -7.20
N GLU A 242 -6.87 6.65 -8.02
CA GLU A 242 -7.39 8.00 -8.16
C GLU A 242 -8.04 8.46 -6.85
N VAL A 243 -7.73 9.67 -6.42
CA VAL A 243 -8.42 10.32 -5.30
C VAL A 243 -9.72 10.91 -5.81
N PRO A 244 -10.89 10.50 -5.29
CA PRO A 244 -12.16 11.03 -5.71
C PRO A 244 -12.25 12.56 -5.55
N ALA A 245 -13.05 13.21 -6.39
CA ALA A 245 -13.35 14.62 -6.19
C ALA A 245 -14.12 14.82 -4.87
N ASP A 246 -13.91 15.97 -4.20
CA ASP A 246 -14.55 16.26 -2.90
C ASP A 246 -16.08 16.10 -2.94
N ALA A 247 -16.71 16.33 -4.08
CA ALA A 247 -18.17 16.16 -4.26
C ALA A 247 -18.63 14.69 -4.33
N GLU A 248 -17.69 13.76 -4.52
CA GLU A 248 -17.92 12.31 -4.65
C GLU A 248 -17.43 11.56 -3.41
N ALA A 249 -16.71 12.25 -2.53
CA ALA A 249 -16.21 11.66 -1.29
C ALA A 249 -17.35 11.22 -0.38
N LEU A 250 -17.23 10.02 0.20
CA LEU A 250 -18.21 9.46 1.13
C LEU A 250 -18.03 10.01 2.57
N HIS A 251 -16.94 10.75 2.83
CA HIS A 251 -16.60 11.37 4.11
C HIS A 251 -15.71 12.61 3.89
N ASP A 252 -15.49 13.38 4.93
CA ASP A 252 -14.68 14.62 4.93
C ASP A 252 -13.30 14.47 5.61
N HIS A 253 -12.91 13.26 5.98
CA HIS A 253 -11.62 12.97 6.63
C HIS A 253 -10.42 13.08 5.69
N GLY A 254 -10.66 13.09 4.36
CA GLY A 254 -9.61 13.01 3.34
C GLY A 254 -9.04 11.60 3.18
N ILE A 255 -8.21 11.43 2.15
CA ILE A 255 -7.60 10.13 1.80
C ILE A 255 -6.23 9.95 2.49
N PHE A 256 -5.64 11.01 3.04
CA PHE A 256 -4.30 11.00 3.61
C PHE A 256 -4.26 11.36 5.09
#